data_5dbff0e51bb138dd1bacaf43887dc890
#
_entry.id   5dbff0e51bb138dd1bacaf43887dc890
#
_cell.length_a   1.000
_cell.length_b   1.000
_cell.length_c   1.000
_cell.angle_alpha   90.00
_cell.angle_beta   90.00
_cell.angle_gamma   90.00
#
_symmetry.space_group_name_H-M   'P 1'
#
loop_
_entity.id
_entity.type
_entity.pdbx_description
1 polymer ?
#
loop_
_entity_poly.entity_id
_entity_poly.type
_entity_poly.pdbx_seq_one_letter_code
_entity_poly.pdbx_strand_id
1 'polypeptide(L)'
;MKKSFDSFAPCLELREVIFLRTLPNHAHLVPALDIFLDPYSKKLHICMEYMDGNLYQLMKAREHKCLDAKSVKSILYQILSGLDHIHAHHFFHRDIKPENILVSTSAPQDSQSAFSRYSALVTPPATPPTYSIKIADFGLARETHSKLPYTTYVSTRWYRAPEVLLRAGEYSAPVDIWAIGAMAVEIATLKPLFPGGNEVDQVWRVCEIMGSPGNWYTKSGSRVGGGEWRDGTKLAQKLGFSFPKVFDKRY
;
A
#
# COMPACT_ATOMS: atom_id res chain seq x y z
N MET A 1 -0.92 13.07 16.98
CA MET A 1 0.28 12.25 17.29
C MET A 1 0.38 11.98 18.79
N LYS A 2 1.05 10.87 19.21
CA LYS A 2 1.28 10.57 20.64
C LYS A 2 2.38 11.41 21.28
N LYS A 3 3.26 12.05 20.50
CA LYS A 3 4.40 12.85 20.95
C LYS A 3 3.97 14.29 21.20
N SER A 4 4.41 14.90 22.30
CA SER A 4 4.22 16.30 22.60
C SER A 4 5.43 17.13 22.13
N PHE A 5 5.19 18.40 21.79
CA PHE A 5 6.20 19.33 21.29
C PHE A 5 6.11 20.65 22.05
N ASP A 6 7.23 21.20 22.46
CA ASP A 6 7.26 22.49 23.20
C ASP A 6 7.00 23.69 22.28
N SER A 7 7.33 23.56 20.99
CA SER A 7 7.11 24.58 19.97
C SER A 7 6.77 23.96 18.62
N PHE A 8 6.33 24.79 17.66
CA PHE A 8 5.97 24.33 16.32
C PHE A 8 7.19 23.98 15.43
N ALA A 9 8.35 24.61 15.70
CA ALA A 9 9.54 24.43 14.86
C ALA A 9 9.99 22.95 14.71
N PRO A 10 10.09 22.14 15.79
CA PRO A 10 10.42 20.72 15.65
C PRO A 10 9.35 19.90 14.91
N CYS A 11 8.10 20.38 14.83
CA CYS A 11 7.06 19.71 14.08
C CYS A 11 7.30 19.79 12.57
N LEU A 12 7.95 20.84 12.09
CA LEU A 12 8.27 21.06 10.68
C LEU A 12 9.32 20.06 10.15
N GLU A 13 10.08 19.45 11.03
CA GLU A 13 11.10 18.43 10.70
C GLU A 13 10.51 17.02 10.60
N LEU A 14 9.23 16.84 10.94
CA LEU A 14 8.56 15.56 10.80
C LEU A 14 8.37 15.23 9.32
N ARG A 15 8.71 14.00 8.94
CA ARG A 15 8.63 13.53 7.54
C ARG A 15 7.27 13.72 6.91
N GLU A 16 6.21 13.41 7.64
CA GLU A 16 4.83 13.61 7.20
C GLU A 16 4.54 15.09 6.91
N VAL A 17 5.01 16.00 7.78
CA VAL A 17 4.83 17.44 7.59
C VAL A 17 5.67 17.95 6.42
N ILE A 18 6.92 17.50 6.29
CA ILE A 18 7.77 17.82 5.13
C ILE A 18 7.08 17.37 3.84
N PHE A 19 6.63 16.13 3.77
CA PHE A 19 5.92 15.59 2.62
C PHE A 19 4.70 16.43 2.25
N LEU A 20 3.79 16.66 3.21
CA LEU A 20 2.55 17.40 3.01
C LEU A 20 2.76 18.88 2.61
N ARG A 21 3.88 19.47 2.97
CA ARG A 21 4.24 20.87 2.62
C ARG A 21 5.01 21.00 1.33
N THR A 22 5.74 19.95 0.94
CA THR A 22 6.61 19.96 -0.24
C THR A 22 5.88 19.49 -1.48
N LEU A 23 5.01 18.47 -1.33
CA LEU A 23 4.32 17.88 -2.46
C LEU A 23 3.15 18.77 -2.91
N PRO A 24 3.07 19.15 -4.20
CA PRO A 24 1.90 19.87 -4.71
C PRO A 24 0.62 19.05 -4.57
N ASN A 25 -0.52 19.75 -4.44
CA ASN A 25 -1.81 19.08 -4.36
C ASN A 25 -2.11 18.25 -5.61
N HIS A 26 -2.73 17.10 -5.42
CA HIS A 26 -3.14 16.21 -6.49
C HIS A 26 -4.53 15.62 -6.20
N ALA A 27 -5.35 15.40 -7.24
CA ALA A 27 -6.73 14.92 -7.10
C ALA A 27 -6.84 13.59 -6.32
N HIS A 28 -5.80 12.74 -6.39
CA HIS A 28 -5.77 11.40 -5.78
C HIS A 28 -4.81 11.30 -4.59
N LEU A 29 -4.50 12.43 -3.94
CA LEU A 29 -3.82 12.50 -2.64
C LEU A 29 -4.70 13.25 -1.65
N VAL A 30 -4.70 12.83 -0.40
CA VAL A 30 -5.43 13.53 0.67
C VAL A 30 -4.69 14.82 0.98
N PRO A 31 -5.29 16.02 0.75
CA PRO A 31 -4.64 17.27 1.08
C PRO A 31 -4.65 17.51 2.58
N ALA A 32 -3.56 18.09 3.10
CA ALA A 32 -3.59 18.72 4.41
C ALA A 32 -4.28 20.09 4.28
N LEU A 33 -5.35 20.28 5.03
CA LEU A 33 -6.12 21.53 5.07
C LEU A 33 -5.51 22.53 6.05
N ASP A 34 -5.00 22.01 7.18
CA ASP A 34 -4.33 22.80 8.21
C ASP A 34 -3.34 21.93 9.02
N ILE A 35 -2.27 22.53 9.52
CA ILE A 35 -1.26 21.88 10.37
C ILE A 35 -0.93 22.85 11.51
N PHE A 36 -1.30 22.49 12.73
CA PHE A 36 -1.07 23.34 13.90
C PHE A 36 -0.69 22.57 15.15
N LEU A 37 -0.01 23.24 16.07
CA LEU A 37 0.31 22.73 17.39
C LEU A 37 -0.73 23.26 18.38
N ASP A 38 -1.47 22.37 19.02
CA ASP A 38 -2.40 22.75 20.09
C ASP A 38 -1.63 23.32 21.29
N PRO A 39 -1.90 24.57 21.70
CA PRO A 39 -1.15 25.24 22.77
C PRO A 39 -1.32 24.60 24.15
N TYR A 40 -2.44 23.88 24.38
CA TYR A 40 -2.76 23.24 25.66
C TYR A 40 -2.20 21.82 25.74
N SER A 41 -2.54 20.97 24.81
CA SER A 41 -2.09 19.57 24.82
C SER A 41 -0.67 19.38 24.29
N LYS A 42 -0.08 20.42 23.69
CA LYS A 42 1.23 20.36 23.04
C LYS A 42 1.34 19.27 21.96
N LYS A 43 0.21 18.90 21.33
CA LYS A 43 0.15 17.88 20.28
C LYS A 43 0.03 18.53 18.91
N LEU A 44 0.74 17.95 17.95
CA LEU A 44 0.58 18.33 16.55
C LEU A 44 -0.74 17.76 16.00
N HIS A 45 -1.52 18.61 15.37
CA HIS A 45 -2.75 18.27 14.64
C HIS A 45 -2.53 18.52 13.15
N ILE A 46 -2.95 17.56 12.34
CA ILE A 46 -2.99 17.66 10.88
C ILE A 46 -4.45 17.46 10.49
N CYS A 47 -5.08 18.53 9.98
CA CYS A 47 -6.43 18.50 9.48
C CYS A 47 -6.42 18.09 8.01
N MET A 48 -7.17 17.07 7.66
CA MET A 48 -7.23 16.52 6.30
C MET A 48 -8.66 16.51 5.78
N GLU A 49 -8.82 16.40 4.47
CA GLU A 49 -10.12 16.17 3.85
C GLU A 49 -10.76 14.89 4.41
N TYR A 50 -12.03 14.97 4.75
CA TYR A 50 -12.79 13.80 5.21
C TYR A 50 -13.20 12.93 4.01
N MET A 51 -13.03 11.61 4.15
CA MET A 51 -13.43 10.59 3.19
C MET A 51 -14.35 9.57 3.88
N ASP A 52 -15.25 8.94 3.13
CA ASP A 52 -16.27 8.04 3.69
C ASP A 52 -15.69 6.80 4.40
N GLY A 53 -14.53 6.32 3.94
CA GLY A 53 -13.83 5.19 4.51
C GLY A 53 -12.58 4.86 3.73
N ASN A 54 -12.11 3.61 3.83
CA ASN A 54 -10.94 3.13 3.10
C ASN A 54 -11.26 1.89 2.25
N LEU A 55 -10.33 1.54 1.39
CA LEU A 55 -10.48 0.43 0.43
C LEU A 55 -10.64 -0.93 1.13
N TYR A 56 -10.00 -1.13 2.29
CA TYR A 56 -10.20 -2.35 3.09
C TYR A 56 -11.65 -2.48 3.55
N GLN A 57 -12.24 -1.38 4.07
CA GLN A 57 -13.63 -1.36 4.50
C GLN A 57 -14.59 -1.60 3.33
N LEU A 58 -14.31 -0.98 2.17
CA LEU A 58 -15.07 -1.22 0.94
C LEU A 58 -15.05 -2.70 0.55
N MET A 59 -13.88 -3.32 0.45
CA MET A 59 -13.73 -4.73 0.06
C MET A 59 -14.41 -5.66 1.06
N LYS A 60 -14.25 -5.40 2.37
CA LYS A 60 -14.88 -6.18 3.44
C LYS A 60 -16.41 -6.13 3.39
N ALA A 61 -16.98 -4.95 3.10
CA ALA A 61 -18.43 -4.77 2.99
C ALA A 61 -19.05 -5.44 1.75
N ARG A 62 -18.24 -5.87 0.78
CA ARG A 62 -18.70 -6.53 -0.45
C ARG A 62 -19.22 -7.97 -0.25
N GLU A 63 -18.99 -8.60 0.91
CA GLU A 63 -19.50 -9.96 1.21
C GLU A 63 -19.26 -10.98 0.08
N HIS A 64 -18.01 -11.00 -0.43
CA HIS A 64 -17.58 -11.87 -1.55
C HIS A 64 -18.13 -11.50 -2.96
N LYS A 65 -18.89 -10.41 -3.10
CA LYS A 65 -19.31 -9.91 -4.42
C LYS A 65 -18.24 -9.00 -5.01
N CYS A 66 -17.45 -9.49 -5.94
CA CYS A 66 -16.39 -8.72 -6.58
C CYS A 66 -16.91 -7.41 -7.20
N LEU A 67 -16.03 -6.43 -7.30
CA LEU A 67 -16.28 -5.21 -8.06
C LEU A 67 -16.34 -5.54 -9.56
N ASP A 68 -17.10 -4.75 -10.31
CA ASP A 68 -17.07 -4.85 -11.77
C ASP A 68 -15.73 -4.36 -12.33
N ALA A 69 -15.38 -4.83 -13.52
CA ALA A 69 -14.10 -4.53 -14.16
C ALA A 69 -13.85 -3.03 -14.37
N LYS A 70 -14.91 -2.25 -14.63
CA LYS A 70 -14.81 -0.79 -14.82
C LYS A 70 -14.45 -0.10 -13.50
N SER A 71 -15.09 -0.50 -12.41
CA SER A 71 -14.78 0.00 -11.06
C SER A 71 -13.35 -0.36 -10.64
N VAL A 72 -12.92 -1.62 -10.84
CA VAL A 72 -11.54 -2.05 -10.55
C VAL A 72 -10.54 -1.20 -11.35
N LYS A 73 -10.75 -1.04 -12.67
CA LYS A 73 -9.89 -0.22 -13.53
C LYS A 73 -9.83 1.23 -13.05
N SER A 74 -10.97 1.82 -12.71
CA SER A 74 -11.04 3.22 -12.23
C SER A 74 -10.29 3.40 -10.91
N ILE A 75 -10.48 2.50 -9.95
CA ILE A 75 -9.78 2.54 -8.67
C ILE A 75 -8.26 2.45 -8.87
N LEU A 76 -7.79 1.47 -9.64
CA LEU A 76 -6.37 1.28 -9.91
C LEU A 76 -5.75 2.47 -10.65
N TYR A 77 -6.46 3.02 -11.64
CA TYR A 77 -6.01 4.22 -12.37
C TYR A 77 -5.80 5.41 -11.43
N GLN A 78 -6.73 5.66 -10.51
CA GLN A 78 -6.65 6.76 -9.57
C GLN A 78 -5.49 6.58 -8.58
N ILE A 79 -5.27 5.36 -8.07
CA ILE A 79 -4.14 5.03 -7.19
C ILE A 79 -2.82 5.24 -7.93
N LEU A 80 -2.69 4.72 -9.15
CA LEU A 80 -1.49 4.87 -9.97
C LEU A 80 -1.21 6.32 -10.31
N SER A 81 -2.23 7.12 -10.62
CA SER A 81 -2.09 8.55 -10.90
C SER A 81 -1.56 9.33 -9.68
N GLY A 82 -2.11 9.03 -8.48
CA GLY A 82 -1.60 9.64 -7.24
C GLY A 82 -0.17 9.21 -6.93
N LEU A 83 0.17 7.93 -7.16
CA LEU A 83 1.50 7.42 -6.92
C LEU A 83 2.54 7.96 -7.93
N ASP A 84 2.18 8.06 -9.19
CA ASP A 84 3.02 8.68 -10.22
C ASP A 84 3.40 10.12 -9.84
N HIS A 85 2.43 10.89 -9.33
CA HIS A 85 2.67 12.23 -8.80
C HIS A 85 3.67 12.23 -7.64
N ILE A 86 3.56 11.30 -6.69
CA ILE A 86 4.50 11.16 -5.57
C ILE A 86 5.90 10.87 -6.09
N HIS A 87 6.03 9.88 -7.00
CA HIS A 87 7.31 9.44 -7.55
C HIS A 87 7.97 10.51 -8.43
N ALA A 88 7.19 11.26 -9.23
CA ALA A 88 7.68 12.36 -10.06
C ALA A 88 8.30 13.50 -9.22
N HIS A 89 7.86 13.64 -7.96
CA HIS A 89 8.42 14.61 -7.02
C HIS A 89 9.52 14.03 -6.11
N HIS A 90 10.11 12.90 -6.50
CA HIS A 90 11.22 12.23 -5.80
C HIS A 90 10.89 11.74 -4.39
N PHE A 91 9.63 11.45 -4.12
CA PHE A 91 9.18 10.75 -2.91
C PHE A 91 8.71 9.34 -3.24
N PHE A 92 8.59 8.50 -2.23
CA PHE A 92 7.87 7.23 -2.29
C PHE A 92 7.16 6.96 -0.97
N HIS A 93 6.03 6.26 -1.02
CA HIS A 93 5.07 6.15 0.06
C HIS A 93 5.50 5.15 1.14
N ARG A 94 5.97 3.96 0.75
CA ARG A 94 6.47 2.86 1.59
C ARG A 94 5.41 2.05 2.36
N ASP A 95 4.18 2.50 2.43
CA ASP A 95 3.10 1.81 3.16
C ASP A 95 1.80 1.78 2.34
N ILE A 96 1.90 1.50 1.05
CA ILE A 96 0.73 1.28 0.20
C ILE A 96 0.03 0.00 0.62
N LYS A 97 -1.22 0.14 1.06
CA LYS A 97 -2.11 -0.94 1.49
C LYS A 97 -3.57 -0.46 1.46
N PRO A 98 -4.57 -1.35 1.47
CA PRO A 98 -5.98 -0.95 1.39
C PRO A 98 -6.44 0.01 2.48
N GLU A 99 -5.89 -0.05 3.69
CA GLU A 99 -6.22 0.84 4.79
C GLU A 99 -5.80 2.29 4.54
N ASN A 100 -4.75 2.50 3.73
CA ASN A 100 -4.19 3.82 3.41
C ASN A 100 -4.73 4.38 2.08
N ILE A 101 -5.65 3.69 1.43
CA ILE A 101 -6.37 4.15 0.25
C ILE A 101 -7.77 4.55 0.67
N LEU A 102 -8.01 5.85 0.75
CA LEU A 102 -9.31 6.38 1.14
C LEU A 102 -10.28 6.40 -0.03
N VAL A 103 -11.56 6.22 0.27
CA VAL A 103 -12.63 6.05 -0.72
C VAL A 103 -13.81 6.92 -0.31
N SER A 104 -14.34 7.67 -1.28
CA SER A 104 -15.69 8.23 -1.24
C SER A 104 -16.51 7.63 -2.38
N THR A 105 -17.81 7.51 -2.18
CA THR A 105 -18.71 6.91 -3.15
C THR A 105 -19.88 7.82 -3.48
N SER A 106 -20.34 7.82 -4.73
CA SER A 106 -21.53 8.52 -5.17
C SER A 106 -22.85 7.80 -4.80
N ALA A 107 -22.79 6.69 -4.03
CA ALA A 107 -23.99 6.01 -3.56
C ALA A 107 -24.86 6.94 -2.70
N PRO A 108 -26.21 6.81 -2.75
CA PRO A 108 -27.12 7.63 -1.96
C PRO A 108 -26.80 7.59 -0.46
N GLN A 109 -26.91 8.74 0.20
CA GLN A 109 -26.49 8.93 1.60
C GLN A 109 -27.56 8.53 2.64
N ASP A 110 -28.55 7.71 2.28
CA ASP A 110 -29.71 7.41 3.12
C ASP A 110 -29.42 6.61 4.40
N SER A 111 -28.16 6.30 4.69
CA SER A 111 -27.76 5.56 5.88
C SER A 111 -26.72 6.31 6.73
N GLN A 112 -26.95 6.32 8.03
CA GLN A 112 -26.20 7.11 9.02
C GLN A 112 -24.75 6.65 9.29
N SER A 113 -24.24 5.59 8.66
CA SER A 113 -22.87 5.13 8.84
C SER A 113 -22.16 4.86 7.51
N ALA A 114 -20.85 5.16 7.42
CA ALA A 114 -20.01 4.81 6.29
C ALA A 114 -20.09 3.30 5.96
N PHE A 115 -20.21 2.46 6.99
CA PHE A 115 -20.35 1.02 6.89
C PHE A 115 -21.64 0.58 6.18
N SER A 116 -22.76 1.25 6.48
CA SER A 116 -24.05 1.00 5.84
C SER A 116 -24.05 1.40 4.37
N ARG A 117 -23.31 2.47 4.00
CA ARG A 117 -23.18 2.89 2.59
C ARG A 117 -22.44 1.85 1.74
N TYR A 118 -21.40 1.25 2.25
CA TYR A 118 -20.68 0.17 1.54
C TYR A 118 -21.54 -1.10 1.42
N SER A 119 -22.33 -1.42 2.44
CA SER A 119 -23.28 -2.54 2.39
C SER A 119 -24.37 -2.33 1.34
N ALA A 120 -24.90 -1.11 1.18
CA ALA A 120 -25.86 -0.76 0.14
C ALA A 120 -25.32 -0.96 -1.30
N LEU A 121 -23.98 -0.90 -1.49
CA LEU A 121 -23.34 -1.14 -2.78
C LEU A 121 -23.37 -2.62 -3.20
N VAL A 122 -23.75 -3.51 -2.31
CA VAL A 122 -23.91 -4.96 -2.62
C VAL A 122 -25.20 -5.24 -3.37
N THR A 123 -26.23 -4.42 -3.19
CA THR A 123 -27.46 -4.48 -4.00
C THR A 123 -27.25 -3.64 -5.27
N PRO A 124 -27.41 -4.21 -6.49
CA PRO A 124 -27.12 -3.45 -7.69
C PRO A 124 -28.06 -2.25 -7.81
N PRO A 125 -27.55 -1.01 -7.70
CA PRO A 125 -28.34 0.18 -7.99
C PRO A 125 -28.58 0.27 -9.50
N ALA A 126 -29.61 1.00 -9.92
CA ALA A 126 -29.92 1.24 -11.34
C ALA A 126 -28.71 1.89 -12.09
N THR A 127 -27.87 2.64 -11.36
CA THR A 127 -26.62 3.21 -11.86
C THR A 127 -25.47 2.71 -10.96
N PRO A 128 -24.40 2.09 -11.54
CA PRO A 128 -23.25 1.68 -10.76
C PRO A 128 -22.61 2.87 -10.02
N PRO A 129 -22.22 2.71 -8.75
CA PRO A 129 -21.59 3.78 -7.99
C PRO A 129 -20.23 4.13 -8.60
N THR A 130 -19.89 5.41 -8.56
CA THR A 130 -18.53 5.86 -8.86
C THR A 130 -17.73 5.95 -7.57
N TYR A 131 -16.43 5.65 -7.65
CA TYR A 131 -15.51 5.72 -6.53
C TYR A 131 -14.51 6.85 -6.74
N SER A 132 -14.37 7.73 -5.75
CA SER A 132 -13.29 8.72 -5.67
C SER A 132 -12.23 8.19 -4.71
N ILE A 133 -10.98 8.13 -5.17
CA ILE A 133 -9.87 7.49 -4.47
C ILE A 133 -8.78 8.52 -4.16
N LYS A 134 -8.29 8.48 -2.92
CA LYS A 134 -7.13 9.28 -2.50
C LYS A 134 -6.18 8.45 -1.64
N ILE A 135 -4.87 8.58 -1.90
CA ILE A 135 -3.81 8.01 -1.08
C ILE A 135 -3.64 8.85 0.18
N ALA A 136 -3.48 8.21 1.33
CA ALA A 136 -3.33 8.83 2.65
C ALA A 136 -2.23 8.16 3.48
N ASP A 137 -1.93 8.71 4.66
CA ASP A 137 -0.92 8.25 5.63
C ASP A 137 0.51 8.32 5.09
N PHE A 138 1.02 9.55 5.02
CA PHE A 138 2.38 9.84 4.55
C PHE A 138 3.45 9.78 5.65
N GLY A 139 3.11 9.25 6.83
CA GLY A 139 4.01 9.17 7.98
C GLY A 139 5.29 8.35 7.74
N LEU A 140 5.28 7.49 6.72
CA LEU A 140 6.44 6.69 6.29
C LEU A 140 7.05 7.17 4.96
N ALA A 141 6.44 8.13 4.28
CA ALA A 141 6.95 8.65 3.01
C ALA A 141 8.39 9.19 3.15
N ARG A 142 9.19 9.00 2.11
CA ARG A 142 10.60 9.42 2.07
C ARG A 142 11.00 9.91 0.69
N GLU A 143 12.04 10.75 0.70
CA GLU A 143 12.78 11.11 -0.50
C GLU A 143 13.56 9.91 -1.04
N THR A 144 13.56 9.73 -2.36
CA THR A 144 14.22 8.59 -3.05
C THR A 144 15.73 8.58 -2.87
N HIS A 145 16.35 9.72 -2.55
CA HIS A 145 17.80 9.88 -2.34
C HIS A 145 18.21 9.98 -0.87
N SER A 146 17.34 9.63 0.07
CA SER A 146 17.64 9.70 1.51
C SER A 146 18.69 8.65 1.90
N LYS A 147 19.83 9.10 2.47
CA LYS A 147 20.93 8.24 2.96
C LYS A 147 20.69 7.65 4.35
N LEU A 148 19.58 7.97 5.02
CA LEU A 148 19.29 7.46 6.36
C LEU A 148 18.81 6.00 6.30
N PRO A 149 19.23 5.11 7.22
CA PRO A 149 18.81 3.71 7.23
C PRO A 149 17.30 3.60 7.40
N TYR A 150 16.73 2.59 6.76
CA TYR A 150 15.29 2.32 6.81
C TYR A 150 14.92 1.59 8.09
N THR A 151 13.91 2.09 8.79
CA THR A 151 13.41 1.45 10.02
C THR A 151 12.68 0.15 9.73
N THR A 152 12.95 -0.87 10.54
CA THR A 152 12.17 -2.12 10.56
C THR A 152 10.75 -1.80 10.99
N TYR A 153 9.77 -2.15 10.18
CA TYR A 153 8.39 -1.70 10.32
C TYR A 153 7.44 -2.80 10.79
N VAL A 154 6.51 -2.45 11.70
CA VAL A 154 5.50 -3.34 12.27
C VAL A 154 4.13 -3.01 11.66
N SER A 155 3.83 -3.52 10.46
CA SER A 155 2.55 -3.36 9.75
C SER A 155 2.25 -4.62 8.95
N THR A 156 1.04 -4.69 8.41
CA THR A 156 0.62 -5.77 7.50
C THR A 156 1.66 -5.98 6.41
N ARG A 157 2.24 -7.18 6.35
CA ARG A 157 3.37 -7.48 5.46
C ARG A 157 2.95 -7.98 4.07
N TRP A 158 1.66 -8.15 3.85
CA TRP A 158 1.10 -8.75 2.63
C TRP A 158 1.43 -7.98 1.33
N TYR A 159 1.73 -6.68 1.48
CA TYR A 159 2.05 -5.77 0.37
C TYR A 159 3.53 -5.40 0.30
N ARG A 160 4.37 -5.98 1.17
CA ARG A 160 5.81 -5.64 1.20
C ARG A 160 6.56 -6.35 0.08
N ALA A 161 7.38 -5.56 -0.63
CA ALA A 161 8.28 -6.08 -1.64
C ALA A 161 9.32 -7.06 -1.05
N PRO A 162 9.76 -8.06 -1.80
CA PRO A 162 10.71 -9.09 -1.32
C PRO A 162 12.02 -8.52 -0.78
N GLU A 163 12.57 -7.46 -1.39
CA GLU A 163 13.77 -6.78 -0.91
C GLU A 163 13.58 -6.13 0.46
N VAL A 164 12.39 -5.63 0.76
CA VAL A 164 12.04 -5.06 2.07
C VAL A 164 11.92 -6.16 3.12
N LEU A 165 11.31 -7.30 2.77
CA LEU A 165 11.24 -8.48 3.63
C LEU A 165 12.63 -9.04 3.95
N LEU A 166 13.55 -9.01 2.99
CA LEU A 166 14.94 -9.43 3.13
C LEU A 166 15.86 -8.35 3.71
N ARG A 167 15.27 -7.27 4.24
CA ARG A 167 15.98 -6.18 4.93
C ARG A 167 17.08 -5.55 4.08
N ALA A 168 16.81 -5.30 2.81
CA ALA A 168 17.70 -4.51 1.98
C ALA A 168 17.93 -3.14 2.65
N GLY A 169 19.20 -2.72 2.76
CA GLY A 169 19.56 -1.42 3.34
C GLY A 169 19.09 -0.26 2.49
N GLU A 170 18.99 -0.48 1.18
CA GLU A 170 18.55 0.51 0.19
C GLU A 170 17.42 -0.07 -0.66
N TYR A 171 16.36 0.71 -0.83
CA TYR A 171 15.24 0.46 -1.73
C TYR A 171 14.55 1.80 -2.06
N SER A 172 13.71 1.86 -3.08
CA SER A 172 13.09 3.11 -3.55
C SER A 172 11.69 2.89 -4.09
N ALA A 173 11.19 3.80 -4.89
CA ALA A 173 9.85 3.82 -5.49
C ALA A 173 9.30 2.47 -6.02
N PRO A 174 10.10 1.53 -6.60
CA PRO A 174 9.58 0.24 -7.05
C PRO A 174 8.85 -0.59 -5.97
N VAL A 175 9.13 -0.39 -4.67
CA VAL A 175 8.43 -1.11 -3.60
C VAL A 175 6.94 -0.75 -3.53
N ASP A 176 6.59 0.49 -3.89
CA ASP A 176 5.19 0.93 -3.97
C ASP A 176 4.46 0.28 -5.15
N ILE A 177 5.16 0.08 -6.28
CA ILE A 177 4.60 -0.62 -7.44
C ILE A 177 4.34 -2.08 -7.13
N TRP A 178 5.24 -2.75 -6.39
CA TRP A 178 4.98 -4.10 -5.88
C TRP A 178 3.71 -4.14 -5.03
N ALA A 179 3.57 -3.20 -4.09
CA ALA A 179 2.41 -3.13 -3.20
C ALA A 179 1.10 -2.96 -3.99
N ILE A 180 1.09 -2.09 -5.01
CA ILE A 180 -0.08 -1.94 -5.90
C ILE A 180 -0.36 -3.23 -6.67
N GLY A 181 0.66 -3.93 -7.18
CA GLY A 181 0.49 -5.20 -7.87
C GLY A 181 -0.20 -6.24 -6.99
N ALA A 182 0.24 -6.40 -5.74
CA ALA A 182 -0.39 -7.30 -4.78
C ALA A 182 -1.84 -6.86 -4.44
N MET A 183 -2.06 -5.56 -4.22
CA MET A 183 -3.36 -5.00 -3.91
C MET A 183 -4.34 -5.06 -5.09
N ALA A 184 -3.87 -4.96 -6.33
CA ALA A 184 -4.70 -5.04 -7.54
C ALA A 184 -5.44 -6.37 -7.65
N VAL A 185 -4.75 -7.47 -7.33
CA VAL A 185 -5.38 -8.79 -7.30
C VAL A 185 -6.44 -8.86 -6.21
N GLU A 186 -6.16 -8.31 -5.03
CA GLU A 186 -7.11 -8.27 -3.92
C GLU A 186 -8.34 -7.40 -4.25
N ILE A 187 -8.17 -6.25 -4.88
CA ILE A 187 -9.29 -5.41 -5.35
C ILE A 187 -10.19 -6.17 -6.32
N ALA A 188 -9.59 -6.95 -7.24
CA ALA A 188 -10.34 -7.69 -8.25
C ALA A 188 -11.03 -8.95 -7.71
N THR A 189 -10.41 -9.65 -6.74
CA THR A 189 -10.83 -10.97 -6.29
C THR A 189 -11.38 -10.99 -4.86
N LEU A 190 -11.25 -9.91 -4.11
CA LEU A 190 -11.51 -9.78 -2.67
C LEU A 190 -10.71 -10.78 -1.82
N LYS A 191 -9.59 -11.27 -2.34
CA LYS A 191 -8.67 -12.17 -1.64
C LYS A 191 -7.24 -11.64 -1.75
N PRO A 192 -6.49 -11.56 -0.63
CA PRO A 192 -5.10 -11.10 -0.66
C PRO A 192 -4.23 -12.05 -1.49
N LEU A 193 -3.32 -11.49 -2.27
CA LEU A 193 -2.43 -12.27 -3.14
C LEU A 193 -1.40 -13.04 -2.33
N PHE A 194 -0.78 -12.42 -1.32
CA PHE A 194 0.29 -13.00 -0.52
C PHE A 194 -0.02 -12.91 0.98
N PRO A 195 -0.95 -13.74 1.54
CA PRO A 195 -1.38 -13.65 2.94
C PRO A 195 -0.41 -14.35 3.90
N GLY A 196 0.78 -13.80 4.10
CA GLY A 196 1.78 -14.36 5.02
C GLY A 196 1.50 -14.03 6.50
N GLY A 197 1.63 -15.04 7.37
CA GLY A 197 1.45 -14.91 8.80
C GLY A 197 2.66 -14.27 9.52
N ASN A 198 3.87 -14.43 8.97
CA ASN A 198 5.11 -13.83 9.45
C ASN A 198 6.04 -13.50 8.27
N GLU A 199 7.23 -12.92 8.50
CA GLU A 199 8.13 -12.51 7.42
C GLU A 199 8.61 -13.69 6.56
N VAL A 200 8.92 -14.82 7.16
CA VAL A 200 9.36 -16.02 6.47
C VAL A 200 8.23 -16.61 5.62
N ASP A 201 7.04 -16.74 6.21
CA ASP A 201 5.85 -17.22 5.48
C ASP A 201 5.46 -16.26 4.35
N GLN A 202 5.66 -14.94 4.54
CA GLN A 202 5.41 -13.96 3.49
C GLN A 202 6.31 -14.20 2.27
N VAL A 203 7.61 -14.43 2.47
CA VAL A 203 8.53 -14.78 1.37
C VAL A 203 8.12 -16.11 0.72
N TRP A 204 7.66 -17.08 1.52
CA TRP A 204 7.13 -18.35 1.03
C TRP A 204 5.93 -18.12 0.09
N ARG A 205 4.94 -17.31 0.52
CA ARG A 205 3.74 -16.98 -0.28
C ARG A 205 4.12 -16.31 -1.61
N VAL A 206 5.11 -15.43 -1.58
CA VAL A 206 5.63 -14.82 -2.82
C VAL A 206 6.23 -15.89 -3.72
N CYS A 207 7.07 -16.78 -3.20
CA CYS A 207 7.70 -17.85 -3.99
C CYS A 207 6.67 -18.87 -4.53
N GLU A 208 5.56 -19.14 -3.82
CA GLU A 208 4.49 -20.03 -4.30
C GLU A 208 3.84 -19.53 -5.60
N ILE A 209 3.76 -18.23 -5.80
CA ILE A 209 3.10 -17.61 -6.95
C ILE A 209 4.12 -17.19 -8.02
N MET A 210 5.22 -16.55 -7.60
CA MET A 210 6.22 -15.99 -8.51
C MET A 210 7.32 -17.01 -8.88
N GLY A 211 7.38 -18.14 -8.20
CA GLY A 211 8.50 -19.09 -8.26
C GLY A 211 9.67 -18.66 -7.38
N SER A 212 10.44 -19.62 -6.89
CA SER A 212 11.67 -19.35 -6.12
C SER A 212 12.76 -18.74 -7.02
N PRO A 213 13.60 -17.81 -6.50
CA PRO A 213 14.75 -17.31 -7.23
C PRO A 213 15.67 -18.44 -7.71
N GLY A 214 16.02 -18.42 -8.98
CA GLY A 214 16.86 -19.40 -9.64
C GLY A 214 16.29 -19.86 -10.98
N ASN A 215 17.12 -20.52 -11.77
CA ASN A 215 16.74 -21.11 -13.05
C ASN A 215 16.50 -22.60 -12.83
N TRP A 216 15.26 -22.97 -12.55
CA TRP A 216 14.81 -24.34 -12.34
C TRP A 216 14.09 -24.84 -13.58
N TYR A 217 14.25 -26.10 -13.90
CA TYR A 217 13.63 -26.74 -15.08
C TYR A 217 12.91 -28.03 -14.65
N THR A 218 11.78 -28.30 -15.27
CA THR A 218 11.10 -29.59 -15.15
C THR A 218 11.90 -30.68 -15.87
N LYS A 219 11.52 -31.95 -15.65
CA LYS A 219 12.07 -33.09 -16.40
C LYS A 219 11.82 -32.94 -17.93
N SER A 220 10.78 -32.23 -18.32
CA SER A 220 10.45 -31.91 -19.72
C SER A 220 11.19 -30.70 -20.29
N GLY A 221 12.12 -30.07 -19.54
CA GLY A 221 12.88 -28.92 -19.97
C GLY A 221 12.17 -27.57 -19.85
N SER A 222 10.94 -27.52 -19.33
CA SER A 222 10.21 -26.26 -19.11
C SER A 222 10.76 -25.53 -17.89
N ARG A 223 11.00 -24.20 -18.03
CA ARG A 223 11.43 -23.36 -16.90
C ARG A 223 10.32 -23.19 -15.88
N VAL A 224 10.64 -23.35 -14.59
CA VAL A 224 9.69 -23.34 -13.46
C VAL A 224 10.16 -22.48 -12.28
N GLY A 225 11.20 -21.71 -12.41
CA GLY A 225 11.70 -20.83 -11.34
C GLY A 225 11.32 -19.38 -11.60
N GLY A 226 11.41 -18.56 -10.56
CA GLY A 226 11.19 -17.10 -10.60
C GLY A 226 12.29 -16.34 -11.34
N GLY A 227 13.34 -17.03 -11.80
CA GLY A 227 14.49 -16.46 -12.46
C GLY A 227 15.61 -16.04 -11.52
N GLU A 228 16.72 -15.58 -12.09
CA GLU A 228 17.88 -15.18 -11.31
C GLU A 228 17.62 -13.88 -10.57
N TRP A 229 17.85 -13.87 -9.26
CA TRP A 229 17.81 -12.69 -8.40
C TRP A 229 19.03 -12.66 -7.49
N ARG A 230 20.19 -12.21 -8.04
CA ARG A 230 21.51 -12.22 -7.36
C ARG A 230 21.50 -11.45 -6.05
N ASP A 231 20.89 -10.26 -6.03
CA ASP A 231 20.88 -9.41 -4.83
C ASP A 231 19.96 -9.98 -3.74
N GLY A 232 18.80 -10.50 -4.10
CA GLY A 232 17.93 -11.21 -3.17
C GLY A 232 18.59 -12.45 -2.55
N THR A 233 19.33 -13.21 -3.34
CA THR A 233 20.09 -14.37 -2.84
C THR A 233 21.17 -13.95 -1.85
N LYS A 234 21.91 -12.86 -2.12
CA LYS A 234 22.91 -12.31 -1.19
C LYS A 234 22.26 -11.82 0.12
N LEU A 235 21.12 -11.13 0.03
CA LEU A 235 20.36 -10.66 1.20
C LEU A 235 19.88 -11.85 2.04
N ALA A 236 19.30 -12.87 1.40
CA ALA A 236 18.85 -14.09 2.07
C ALA A 236 20.00 -14.78 2.81
N GLN A 237 21.17 -14.94 2.16
CA GLN A 237 22.37 -15.52 2.76
C GLN A 237 22.83 -14.75 4.00
N LYS A 238 22.84 -13.41 3.96
CA LYS A 238 23.18 -12.56 5.13
C LYS A 238 22.23 -12.76 6.31
N LEU A 239 20.98 -13.09 6.04
CA LEU A 239 19.96 -13.38 7.06
C LEU A 239 19.91 -14.82 7.50
N GLY A 240 20.76 -15.71 6.94
CA GLY A 240 20.68 -17.16 7.16
C GLY A 240 19.40 -17.78 6.62
N PHE A 241 18.73 -17.13 5.66
CA PHE A 241 17.49 -17.57 5.05
C PHE A 241 17.77 -18.31 3.74
N SER A 242 17.10 -19.46 3.55
CA SER A 242 17.10 -20.19 2.31
C SER A 242 15.74 -20.10 1.64
N PHE A 243 15.72 -19.70 0.37
CA PHE A 243 14.47 -19.68 -0.39
C PHE A 243 13.88 -21.11 -0.49
N PRO A 244 12.55 -21.25 -0.33
CA PRO A 244 11.90 -22.52 -0.55
C PRO A 244 12.08 -22.96 -1.99
N LYS A 245 12.28 -24.26 -2.23
CA LYS A 245 12.25 -24.83 -3.59
C LYS A 245 10.79 -25.06 -4.01
N VAL A 246 10.07 -23.97 -4.25
CA VAL A 246 8.69 -24.02 -4.72
C VAL A 246 8.72 -23.81 -6.23
N PHE A 247 8.14 -24.75 -6.93
CA PHE A 247 7.93 -24.66 -8.35
C PHE A 247 6.51 -24.15 -8.59
N ASP A 248 6.41 -23.16 -9.46
CA ASP A 248 5.22 -22.56 -10.02
C ASP A 248 3.94 -23.44 -9.87
N LYS A 249 3.02 -23.04 -9.00
CA LYS A 249 1.63 -23.49 -9.11
C LYS A 249 1.00 -22.57 -10.15
N ARG A 250 0.91 -23.02 -11.38
CA ARG A 250 0.16 -22.34 -12.42
C ARG A 250 -1.30 -22.22 -11.96
N TYR A 251 -1.73 -21.00 -11.77
CA TYR A 251 -3.15 -20.64 -11.60
C TYR A 251 -3.82 -20.52 -12.97
#